data_8e9f53c57ddff79f9c04cc6f0391ef5c
#
_entry.id   8e9f53c57ddff79f9c04cc6f0391ef5c
#
_cell.length_a   1.000
_cell.length_b   1.000
_cell.length_c   1.000
_cell.angle_alpha   90.00
_cell.angle_beta   90.00
_cell.angle_gamma   90.00
#
_symmetry.space_group_name_H-M   'P 1'
#
loop_
_entity.id
_entity.type
_entity.pdbx_description
1 polymer ?
#
loop_
_entity_poly.entity_id
_entity_poly.type
_entity_poly.pdbx_seq_one_letter_code
_entity_poly.pdbx_strand_id
1 'polypeptide(L)'
;MERETKKLIANNKKAYHDYFIDDKYEAGVELCGTEVKSMRMGKCSIKESFIRIENGEVFVYGCHVSPYEKGNIFNKDPLRVKKLLLHKAEINKLVGKIKEKGYTLVPLEVYFKGGRVKMEIGLARGKKLYDKRDDIAKKDQRRETERDFKVKNLG
;
A
#
# COMPACT_ATOMS: atom_id res chain seq x y z
N MET A 1 -3.33 -31.39 -2.41
CA MET A 1 -2.63 -30.16 -2.63
C MET A 1 -2.35 -29.46 -1.32
N GLU A 2 -1.13 -29.17 -1.09
CA GLU A 2 -0.75 -28.55 0.16
C GLU A 2 -1.01 -27.07 0.10
N ARG A 3 -1.50 -26.55 1.19
CA ARG A 3 -1.60 -25.12 1.32
C ARG A 3 -0.30 -24.57 1.79
N GLU A 4 0.13 -23.49 1.17
CA GLU A 4 1.30 -22.80 1.66
C GLU A 4 0.94 -22.07 2.94
N THR A 5 1.77 -22.26 3.95
CA THR A 5 1.56 -21.61 5.23
C THR A 5 1.93 -20.14 5.12
N LYS A 6 1.03 -19.29 5.54
CA LYS A 6 1.24 -17.86 5.54
C LYS A 6 1.65 -17.42 6.94
N LYS A 7 2.83 -16.83 7.05
CA LYS A 7 3.33 -16.34 8.34
C LYS A 7 3.47 -14.84 8.30
N LEU A 8 2.66 -14.15 9.08
CA LEU A 8 2.65 -12.69 9.09
C LEU A 8 3.95 -12.12 9.65
N ILE A 9 4.50 -11.14 8.96
CA ILE A 9 5.70 -10.42 9.40
C ILE A 9 5.32 -9.06 9.93
N ALA A 10 4.49 -8.33 9.19
CA ALA A 10 4.07 -6.98 9.57
C ALA A 10 2.72 -6.69 8.95
N ASN A 11 1.95 -5.80 9.57
CA ASN A 11 0.70 -5.38 8.98
C ASN A 11 0.55 -3.87 9.12
N ASN A 12 -0.44 -3.34 8.41
CA ASN A 12 -0.71 -1.91 8.40
C ASN A 12 -2.19 -1.69 8.68
N LYS A 13 -2.57 -1.83 9.93
CA LYS A 13 -3.96 -1.69 10.33
C LYS A 13 -4.50 -0.29 10.04
N LYS A 14 -3.62 0.69 10.09
CA LYS A 14 -4.02 2.07 9.83
C LYS A 14 -4.55 2.24 8.40
N ALA A 15 -4.09 1.43 7.48
CA ALA A 15 -4.57 1.50 6.10
C ALA A 15 -6.07 1.23 6.04
N TYR A 16 -6.54 0.25 6.81
CA TYR A 16 -7.98 -0.05 6.83
C TYR A 16 -8.78 1.04 7.52
N HIS A 17 -8.14 1.77 8.39
CA HIS A 17 -8.79 2.89 9.07
C HIS A 17 -8.89 4.11 8.16
N ASP A 18 -7.85 4.37 7.39
CA ASP A 18 -7.75 5.58 6.60
C ASP A 18 -8.26 5.45 5.17
N TYR A 19 -8.42 4.23 4.69
CA TYR A 19 -8.76 3.97 3.30
C TYR A 19 -9.87 2.95 3.16
N PHE A 20 -10.66 3.12 2.10
CA PHE A 20 -11.52 2.05 1.61
C PHE A 20 -10.68 1.19 0.70
N ILE A 21 -10.57 -0.09 0.99
CA ILE A 21 -9.79 -1.03 0.21
C ILE A 21 -10.73 -1.74 -0.75
N ASP A 22 -10.64 -1.39 -2.03
CA ASP A 22 -11.55 -1.93 -3.03
C ASP A 22 -11.07 -3.25 -3.60
N ASP A 23 -9.76 -3.46 -3.68
CA ASP A 23 -9.21 -4.65 -4.28
C ASP A 23 -7.86 -4.94 -3.65
N LYS A 24 -7.45 -6.20 -3.69
CA LYS A 24 -6.18 -6.62 -3.08
C LYS A 24 -5.37 -7.44 -4.07
N TYR A 25 -4.06 -7.29 -4.01
CA TYR A 25 -3.13 -8.01 -4.86
C TYR A 25 -1.98 -8.51 -4.02
N GLU A 26 -1.48 -9.69 -4.38
CA GLU A 26 -0.29 -10.24 -3.72
C GLU A 26 0.90 -10.01 -4.62
N ALA A 27 1.91 -9.35 -4.09
CA ALA A 27 3.14 -9.05 -4.82
C ALA A 27 4.32 -9.74 -4.16
N GLY A 28 5.26 -10.22 -4.98
CA GLY A 28 6.54 -10.64 -4.46
C GLY A 28 7.35 -9.41 -4.08
N VAL A 29 8.31 -9.57 -3.20
CA VAL A 29 9.17 -8.48 -2.79
C VAL A 29 10.61 -8.85 -3.09
N GLU A 30 11.29 -8.00 -3.85
CA GLU A 30 12.68 -8.23 -4.19
C GLU A 30 13.55 -7.77 -3.03
N LEU A 31 14.24 -8.72 -2.41
CA LEU A 31 14.98 -8.48 -1.18
C LEU A 31 16.39 -9.08 -1.25
N CYS A 32 17.26 -8.53 -0.42
CA CYS A 32 18.60 -9.11 -0.20
C CYS A 32 18.53 -10.10 0.95
N GLY A 33 19.54 -10.97 1.04
CA GLY A 33 19.56 -12.00 2.07
C GLY A 33 19.47 -11.46 3.49
N THR A 34 20.16 -10.36 3.77
CA THR A 34 20.10 -9.75 5.11
C THR A 34 18.72 -9.22 5.42
N GLU A 35 18.03 -8.68 4.41
CA GLU A 35 16.66 -8.19 4.61
C GLU A 35 15.70 -9.33 4.91
N VAL A 36 15.86 -10.44 4.20
CA VAL A 36 15.02 -11.61 4.46
C VAL A 36 15.23 -12.11 5.88
N LYS A 37 16.47 -12.15 6.32
CA LYS A 37 16.79 -12.62 7.68
C LYS A 37 16.18 -11.73 8.75
N SER A 38 16.26 -10.42 8.54
CA SER A 38 15.62 -9.48 9.47
C SER A 38 14.12 -9.66 9.50
N MET A 39 13.52 -9.87 8.36
CA MET A 39 12.08 -10.09 8.28
C MET A 39 11.66 -11.38 8.97
N ARG A 40 12.49 -12.42 8.90
CA ARG A 40 12.20 -13.64 9.64
C ARG A 40 12.13 -13.39 11.14
N MET A 41 12.87 -12.40 11.61
CA MET A 41 12.87 -12.02 13.02
C MET A 41 11.79 -11.00 13.34
N GLY A 42 10.94 -10.70 12.38
CA GLY A 42 9.85 -9.75 12.60
C GLY A 42 10.29 -8.31 12.64
N LYS A 43 11.48 -8.00 12.16
CA LYS A 43 12.02 -6.64 12.26
C LYS A 43 11.72 -5.85 10.99
N CYS A 44 10.44 -5.63 10.76
CA CYS A 44 9.96 -4.92 9.58
C CYS A 44 8.77 -4.07 9.96
N SER A 45 8.69 -2.87 9.41
CA SER A 45 7.56 -1.98 9.64
C SER A 45 7.13 -1.39 8.31
N ILE A 46 5.82 -1.40 8.07
CA ILE A 46 5.26 -0.81 6.85
C ILE A 46 4.28 0.31 7.15
N LYS A 47 4.28 0.81 8.38
CA LYS A 47 3.33 1.85 8.78
C LYS A 47 3.48 3.13 7.99
N GLU A 48 4.71 3.50 7.67
CA GLU A 48 4.98 4.73 6.95
C GLU A 48 5.28 4.48 5.48
N SER A 49 4.98 3.30 4.99
CA SER A 49 5.32 2.96 3.62
C SER A 49 4.22 3.37 2.65
N PHE A 50 4.62 3.53 1.41
CA PHE A 50 3.70 3.83 0.33
C PHE A 50 4.23 3.21 -0.96
N ILE A 51 3.36 3.09 -1.94
CA ILE A 51 3.67 2.37 -3.17
C ILE A 51 3.55 3.31 -4.36
N ARG A 52 4.50 3.21 -5.29
CA ARG A 52 4.48 3.98 -6.52
C ARG A 52 4.72 3.08 -7.71
N ILE A 53 4.11 3.44 -8.83
CA ILE A 53 4.38 2.78 -10.10
C ILE A 53 5.19 3.75 -10.95
N GLU A 54 6.38 3.32 -11.36
CA GLU A 54 7.27 4.14 -12.14
C GLU A 54 7.77 3.32 -13.31
N ASN A 55 7.58 3.84 -14.52
CA ASN A 55 8.05 3.18 -15.73
C ASN A 55 7.59 1.73 -15.86
N GLY A 56 6.34 1.48 -15.48
CA GLY A 56 5.77 0.14 -15.58
C GLY A 56 6.21 -0.84 -14.52
N GLU A 57 6.89 -0.34 -13.50
CA GLU A 57 7.34 -1.17 -12.38
C GLU A 57 6.79 -0.62 -11.08
N VAL A 58 6.60 -1.50 -10.11
CA VAL A 58 5.98 -1.14 -8.84
C VAL A 58 7.02 -1.17 -7.73
N PHE A 59 7.07 -0.10 -6.95
CA PHE A 59 8.06 0.04 -5.87
C PHE A 59 7.38 0.40 -4.57
N VAL A 60 7.92 -0.11 -3.46
CA VAL A 60 7.48 0.28 -2.13
C VAL A 60 8.56 1.14 -1.48
N TYR A 61 8.14 2.30 -1.00
CA TYR A 61 8.99 3.25 -0.31
C TYR A 61 8.63 3.27 1.17
N GLY A 62 9.62 3.55 2.01
CA GLY A 62 9.36 3.68 3.43
C GLY A 62 9.11 2.38 4.17
N CYS A 63 9.36 1.25 3.50
CA CYS A 63 9.27 -0.05 4.14
C CYS A 63 10.56 -0.26 4.94
N HIS A 64 10.46 -0.17 6.24
CA HIS A 64 11.64 -0.25 7.11
C HIS A 64 11.97 -1.69 7.44
N VAL A 65 13.20 -2.08 7.14
CA VAL A 65 13.72 -3.39 7.51
C VAL A 65 14.99 -3.15 8.32
N SER A 66 14.97 -3.53 9.59
CA SER A 66 16.11 -3.28 10.48
C SER A 66 17.34 -4.03 9.99
N PRO A 67 18.53 -3.46 10.18
CA PRO A 67 19.75 -4.18 9.82
C PRO A 67 19.86 -5.49 10.57
N TYR A 68 20.33 -6.50 9.88
CA TYR A 68 20.57 -7.79 10.51
C TYR A 68 21.91 -7.71 11.23
N GLU A 69 21.91 -7.94 12.54
CA GLU A 69 23.11 -7.74 13.35
C GLU A 69 24.33 -8.48 12.81
N LYS A 70 24.12 -9.68 12.33
CA LYS A 70 25.19 -10.50 11.82
C LYS A 70 25.51 -10.24 10.36
N GLY A 71 24.83 -9.29 9.74
CA GLY A 71 25.04 -8.98 8.33
C GLY A 71 26.20 -8.03 8.10
N ASN A 72 26.47 -7.16 9.09
CA ASN A 72 27.58 -6.22 9.01
C ASN A 72 27.58 -5.44 7.69
N ILE A 73 28.63 -5.58 6.91
CA ILE A 73 28.81 -4.85 5.66
C ILE A 73 27.80 -5.23 4.57
N PHE A 74 27.12 -6.35 4.75
CA PHE A 74 26.13 -6.80 3.76
C PHE A 74 24.75 -6.21 3.98
N ASN A 75 24.57 -5.47 5.08
CA ASN A 75 23.30 -4.83 5.34
C ASN A 75 23.04 -3.70 4.37
N LYS A 76 21.77 -3.53 4.02
CA LYS A 76 21.33 -2.44 3.17
C LYS A 76 20.73 -1.33 4.02
N ASP A 77 20.54 -0.18 3.40
CA ASP A 77 19.80 0.92 4.05
C ASP A 77 18.45 0.39 4.53
N PRO A 78 18.10 0.61 5.80
CA PRO A 78 16.81 0.14 6.31
C PRO A 78 15.61 0.61 5.49
N LEU A 79 15.71 1.77 4.86
CA LEU A 79 14.63 2.32 4.05
C LEU A 79 14.86 2.19 2.55
N ARG A 80 15.69 1.24 2.16
CA ARG A 80 15.95 1.01 0.74
C ARG A 80 14.63 0.78 -0.01
N VAL A 81 14.49 1.44 -1.14
CA VAL A 81 13.32 1.23 -2.00
C VAL A 81 13.36 -0.19 -2.53
N LYS A 82 12.24 -0.88 -2.41
CA LYS A 82 12.15 -2.29 -2.80
C LYS A 82 11.18 -2.44 -3.96
N LYS A 83 11.53 -3.31 -4.88
CA LYS A 83 10.68 -3.56 -6.04
C LYS A 83 9.66 -4.63 -5.69
N LEU A 84 8.42 -4.39 -6.07
CA LEU A 84 7.35 -5.36 -5.92
C LEU A 84 7.15 -6.09 -7.24
N LEU A 85 6.99 -7.40 -7.16
CA LEU A 85 6.90 -8.25 -8.34
C LEU A 85 5.44 -8.65 -8.57
N LEU A 86 4.90 -8.14 -9.66
CA LEU A 86 3.53 -8.41 -10.08
C LEU A 86 3.54 -8.78 -11.55
N HIS A 87 2.50 -9.45 -11.98
CA HIS A 87 2.35 -9.73 -13.41
C HIS A 87 2.09 -8.43 -14.16
N LYS A 88 2.61 -8.36 -15.37
CA LYS A 88 2.47 -7.14 -16.16
C LYS A 88 1.01 -6.77 -16.38
N ALA A 89 0.16 -7.76 -16.56
CA ALA A 89 -1.27 -7.51 -16.72
C ALA A 89 -1.87 -6.85 -15.50
N GLU A 90 -1.43 -7.27 -14.31
CA GLU A 90 -1.91 -6.66 -13.07
C GLU A 90 -1.43 -5.23 -12.96
N ILE A 91 -0.17 -4.98 -13.31
CA ILE A 91 0.39 -3.63 -13.25
C ILE A 91 -0.38 -2.70 -14.18
N ASN A 92 -0.63 -3.15 -15.40
CA ASN A 92 -1.36 -2.33 -16.37
C ASN A 92 -2.76 -2.00 -15.88
N LYS A 93 -3.42 -2.97 -15.27
CA LYS A 93 -4.76 -2.77 -14.73
C LYS A 93 -4.74 -1.74 -13.60
N LEU A 94 -3.74 -1.83 -12.72
CA LEU A 94 -3.60 -0.90 -11.62
C LEU A 94 -3.31 0.52 -12.12
N VAL A 95 -2.45 0.65 -13.10
CA VAL A 95 -2.15 1.96 -13.68
C VAL A 95 -3.41 2.61 -14.21
N GLY A 96 -4.23 1.84 -14.92
CA GLY A 96 -5.47 2.36 -15.46
C GLY A 96 -6.42 2.84 -14.38
N LYS A 97 -6.59 2.04 -13.35
CA LYS A 97 -7.49 2.40 -12.26
C LYS A 97 -7.03 3.63 -11.49
N ILE A 98 -5.73 3.72 -11.25
CA ILE A 98 -5.18 4.88 -10.54
C ILE A 98 -5.43 6.15 -11.33
N LYS A 99 -5.22 6.10 -12.64
CA LYS A 99 -5.43 7.28 -13.49
C LYS A 99 -6.89 7.67 -13.59
N GLU A 100 -7.77 6.68 -13.75
CA GLU A 100 -9.16 6.96 -14.01
C GLU A 100 -9.93 7.38 -12.77
N LYS A 101 -9.67 6.71 -11.67
CA LYS A 101 -10.50 6.84 -10.48
C LYS A 101 -9.84 7.55 -9.32
N GLY A 102 -8.59 7.91 -9.46
CA GLY A 102 -7.88 8.53 -8.36
C GLY A 102 -7.59 7.58 -7.22
N TYR A 103 -7.47 6.31 -7.53
CA TYR A 103 -7.07 5.32 -6.54
C TYR A 103 -5.59 5.47 -6.19
N THR A 104 -5.22 4.93 -5.06
CA THR A 104 -3.82 4.83 -4.67
C THR A 104 -3.55 3.39 -4.23
N LEU A 105 -2.28 3.06 -4.11
CA LEU A 105 -1.90 1.73 -3.63
C LEU A 105 -1.32 1.86 -2.25
N VAL A 106 -1.74 0.99 -1.35
CA VAL A 106 -1.25 0.99 0.02
C VAL A 106 -0.80 -0.41 0.41
N PRO A 107 0.30 -0.53 1.14
CA PRO A 107 0.72 -1.84 1.64
C PRO A 107 -0.15 -2.23 2.82
N LEU A 108 -0.61 -3.46 2.84
CA LEU A 108 -1.51 -3.94 3.87
C LEU A 108 -0.82 -4.92 4.81
N GLU A 109 -0.12 -5.90 4.27
CA GLU A 109 0.55 -6.92 5.05
C GLU A 109 1.82 -7.39 4.37
N VAL A 110 2.78 -7.81 5.17
CA VAL A 110 3.97 -8.49 4.68
C VAL A 110 4.02 -9.83 5.37
N TYR A 111 4.28 -10.88 4.63
CA TYR A 111 4.26 -12.23 5.19
C TYR A 111 5.16 -13.16 4.41
N PHE A 112 5.51 -14.29 5.03
CA PHE A 112 6.16 -15.40 4.35
C PHE A 112 5.08 -16.34 3.83
N LYS A 113 5.26 -16.77 2.60
CA LYS A 113 4.38 -17.74 1.99
C LYS A 113 5.21 -18.61 1.05
N GLY A 114 5.26 -19.91 1.31
CA GLY A 114 6.08 -20.79 0.50
C GLY A 114 7.55 -20.43 0.53
N GLY A 115 8.05 -19.96 1.67
CA GLY A 115 9.46 -19.61 1.82
C GLY A 115 9.86 -18.30 1.19
N ARG A 116 8.91 -17.53 0.68
CA ARG A 116 9.19 -16.25 0.04
C ARG A 116 8.43 -15.14 0.74
N VAL A 117 9.01 -13.95 0.72
CA VAL A 117 8.34 -12.78 1.28
C VAL A 117 7.37 -12.23 0.26
N LYS A 118 6.15 -12.04 0.68
CA LYS A 118 5.08 -11.45 -0.13
C LYS A 118 4.53 -10.24 0.57
N MET A 119 4.00 -9.32 -0.22
CA MET A 119 3.33 -8.15 0.33
C MET A 119 1.94 -8.07 -0.27
N GLU A 120 0.93 -7.98 0.60
CA GLU A 120 -0.44 -7.73 0.13
C GLU A 120 -0.60 -6.24 0.00
N ILE A 121 -0.99 -5.81 -1.19
CA ILE A 121 -1.22 -4.40 -1.46
C ILE A 121 -2.67 -4.18 -1.79
N GLY A 122 -3.19 -3.02 -1.46
CA GLY A 122 -4.58 -2.68 -1.68
C GLY A 122 -4.75 -1.53 -2.64
N LEU A 123 -5.72 -1.66 -3.52
CA LEU A 123 -6.16 -0.56 -4.36
C LEU A 123 -7.18 0.21 -3.54
N ALA A 124 -6.87 1.45 -3.20
CA ALA A 124 -7.55 2.13 -2.11
C ALA A 124 -7.97 3.55 -2.45
N ARG A 125 -9.00 4.01 -1.75
CA ARG A 125 -9.47 5.39 -1.80
C ARG A 125 -9.41 5.94 -0.39
N GLY A 126 -8.89 7.15 -0.23
CA GLY A 126 -8.80 7.76 1.08
C GLY A 126 -10.17 8.07 1.66
N LYS A 127 -10.43 7.60 2.86
CA LYS A 127 -11.72 7.82 3.51
C LYS A 127 -11.98 9.30 3.77
N LYS A 128 -10.98 9.98 4.30
CA LYS A 128 -11.16 11.39 4.62
C LYS A 128 -11.47 12.21 3.38
N LEU A 129 -10.75 11.97 2.33
CA LEU A 129 -10.96 12.70 1.09
C LEU A 129 -12.32 12.38 0.50
N TYR A 130 -12.68 11.10 0.51
CA TYR A 130 -13.95 10.66 -0.01
C TYR A 130 -15.11 11.25 0.80
N ASP A 131 -15.01 11.15 2.12
CA ASP A 131 -16.04 11.69 3.02
C ASP A 131 -16.17 13.18 2.85
N LYS A 132 -15.06 13.87 2.67
CA LYS A 132 -15.06 15.30 2.47
C LYS A 132 -15.77 15.67 1.19
N ARG A 133 -15.59 14.90 0.15
CA ARG A 133 -16.28 15.12 -1.11
C ARG A 133 -17.78 14.93 -0.95
N ASP A 134 -18.16 13.89 -0.23
CA ASP A 134 -19.54 13.65 0.04
C ASP A 134 -20.16 14.79 0.84
N ASP A 135 -19.45 15.26 1.84
CA ASP A 135 -19.93 16.38 2.65
C ASP A 135 -20.10 17.62 1.82
N ILE A 136 -19.16 17.90 0.95
CA ILE A 136 -19.25 19.06 0.08
C ILE A 136 -20.45 18.94 -0.85
N ALA A 137 -20.63 17.76 -1.42
CA ALA A 137 -21.76 17.53 -2.32
C ALA A 137 -23.08 17.68 -1.60
N LYS A 138 -23.18 17.16 -0.39
CA LYS A 138 -24.40 17.28 0.40
C LYS A 138 -24.67 18.73 0.77
N LYS A 139 -23.65 19.45 1.13
CA LYS A 139 -23.79 20.86 1.46
C LYS A 139 -24.24 21.65 0.26
N ASP A 140 -23.66 21.38 -0.89
CA ASP A 140 -24.04 22.07 -2.10
C ASP A 140 -25.47 21.81 -2.45
N GLN A 141 -25.93 20.57 -2.36
CA GLN A 141 -27.32 20.25 -2.61
C GLN A 141 -28.24 20.97 -1.65
N ARG A 142 -27.87 20.97 -0.39
CA ARG A 142 -28.67 21.64 0.62
C ARG A 142 -28.70 23.12 0.36
N ARG A 143 -27.58 23.70 -0.01
CA ARG A 143 -27.51 25.11 -0.30
C ARG A 143 -28.30 25.47 -1.53
N GLU A 144 -28.31 24.59 -2.50
CA GLU A 144 -29.10 24.85 -3.68
C GLU A 144 -30.56 24.78 -3.37
N THR A 145 -30.94 23.96 -2.41
CA THR A 145 -32.31 23.97 -1.98
C THR A 145 -32.53 25.07 -1.00
N GLU A 146 -31.57 25.37 -0.19
CA GLU A 146 -31.68 26.43 0.77
C GLU A 146 -31.33 27.72 0.18
N ARG A 147 -30.37 27.81 -0.58
CA ARG A 147 -29.81 28.93 -1.09
C ARG A 147 -29.73 28.81 -2.40
N ASP A 148 -29.76 28.09 -2.75
CA ASP A 148 -29.10 27.53 -3.43
C ASP A 148 -28.00 27.60 -3.33
N PHE A 149 -27.20 27.54 -2.65
CA PHE A 149 -26.17 27.20 -2.15
C PHE A 149 -25.30 27.62 -1.87
N LYS A 150 -25.10 28.08 -1.58
CA LYS A 150 -24.10 28.42 -1.21
C LYS A 150 -23.17 27.95 -1.46
N VAL A 151 -22.82 27.56 -1.93
CA VAL A 151 -21.93 27.25 -2.04
C VAL A 151 -21.31 26.71 -2.23
N LYS A 152 -21.13 26.54 -2.53
CA LYS A 152 -20.39 25.77 -2.68
C LYS A 152 -19.29 25.99 -2.50
N ASN A 153 -19.00 26.23 -2.01
CA ASN A 153 -18.00 26.44 -1.76
C ASN A 153 -17.39 25.88 -1.15
N LEU A 154 -17.36 25.55 -1.00
CA LEU A 154 -16.72 25.07 -0.36
C LEU A 154 -15.98 24.52 -0.81
N GLY A 155 -15.85 24.52 -1.33
CA GLY A 155 -14.89 24.04 -1.74
C GLY A 155 -14.31 23.47 -1.88
#